data_ed1bcb2e6e74563ebeb3bda2670cdff0
#
_entry.id   ed1bcb2e6e74563ebeb3bda2670cdff0
#
_cell.length_a   1.000
_cell.length_b   1.000
_cell.length_c   1.000
_cell.angle_alpha   90.00
_cell.angle_beta   90.00
_cell.angle_gamma   90.00
#
_symmetry.space_group_name_H-M   'P 1'
#
loop_
_entity.id
_entity.type
_entity.pdbx_description
1 polymer ?
#
loop_
_entity_poly.entity_id
_entity_poly.type
_entity_poly.pdbx_seq_one_letter_code
_entity_poly.pdbx_strand_id
1 'polypeptide(L)'
;REKEAKKNQHVVEIKEIRMSPGIDVGDFNTKLKNAQKFLADGNRVKVSVRFRGREMAHTDIGKDLLVRFAEQCAEVATLDKEPKLEGRSMSIFLSPKTGK
;
A
#
# COMPACT_ATOMS: atom_id res chain seq x y z
N ARG A 1 -14.15 27.77 -8.42
CA ARG A 1 -14.10 27.35 -8.31
C ARG A 1 -14.27 26.70 -7.75
N GLU A 2 -14.64 26.65 -7.37
CA GLU A 2 -14.91 25.77 -6.80
C GLU A 2 -14.02 25.02 -6.56
N LYS A 3 -13.33 24.89 -6.93
CA LYS A 3 -12.31 24.19 -6.68
C LYS A 3 -11.46 24.73 -5.77
N GLU A 4 -11.31 25.87 -5.59
CA GLU A 4 -10.47 26.48 -4.69
C GLU A 4 -10.74 26.15 -3.34
N ALA A 5 -11.87 26.22 -2.89
CA ALA A 5 -12.19 25.90 -1.53
C ALA A 5 -11.79 24.52 -1.28
N LYS A 6 -11.90 23.67 -2.18
CA LYS A 6 -11.51 22.39 -1.96
C LYS A 6 -10.12 22.28 -1.73
N LYS A 7 -9.33 23.06 -2.25
CA LYS A 7 -7.98 22.96 -1.99
C LYS A 7 -7.65 23.14 -0.62
N ASN A 8 -8.35 23.95 0.04
CA ASN A 8 -8.06 24.19 1.40
C ASN A 8 -8.39 23.07 2.24
N GLN A 9 -9.22 22.16 1.85
CA GLN A 9 -9.52 21.10 2.67
C GLN A 9 -8.49 20.08 2.51
N HIS A 10 -8.02 19.54 3.58
CA HIS A 10 -7.03 18.57 3.59
C HIS A 10 -7.67 17.26 3.36
N VAL A 11 -7.92 16.90 2.16
CA VAL A 11 -8.55 15.64 1.89
C VAL A 11 -7.49 14.58 1.70
N VAL A 12 -7.54 13.57 2.53
CA VAL A 12 -6.58 12.49 2.44
C VAL A 12 -7.11 11.49 1.43
N GLU A 13 -6.33 11.20 0.41
CA GLU A 13 -6.72 10.24 -0.58
C GLU A 13 -6.11 8.90 -0.27
N ILE A 14 -6.72 7.85 -0.74
CA ILE A 14 -6.15 6.53 -0.60
C ILE A 14 -5.59 6.14 -1.94
N LYS A 15 -4.30 5.95 -2.00
CA LYS A 15 -3.62 5.56 -3.24
C LYS A 15 -3.44 4.06 -3.22
N GLU A 16 -3.82 3.41 -4.26
CA GLU A 16 -3.74 1.96 -4.30
C GLU A 16 -2.51 1.50 -5.07
N ILE A 17 -1.79 0.54 -4.51
CA ILE A 17 -0.65 -0.06 -5.16
C ILE A 17 -0.93 -1.55 -5.27
N ARG A 18 -0.83 -2.09 -6.47
CA ARG A 18 -1.11 -3.50 -6.69
C ARG A 18 0.17 -4.24 -7.05
N MET A 19 0.29 -5.44 -6.55
CA MET A 19 1.44 -6.27 -6.82
C MET A 19 0.97 -7.68 -7.12
N SER A 20 1.87 -8.51 -7.58
CA SER A 20 1.57 -9.93 -7.72
C SER A 20 2.59 -10.70 -6.89
N PRO A 21 2.28 -11.94 -6.52
CA PRO A 21 3.20 -12.72 -5.69
C PRO A 21 4.54 -12.98 -6.35
N GLY A 22 4.58 -12.94 -7.67
CA GLY A 22 5.83 -13.17 -8.37
C GLY A 22 6.56 -11.90 -8.80
N ILE A 23 6.28 -10.80 -8.13
CA ILE A 23 6.86 -9.52 -8.50
C ILE A 23 8.37 -9.54 -8.39
N ASP A 24 9.05 -8.90 -9.33
CA ASP A 24 10.50 -8.76 -9.32
C ASP A 24 10.94 -7.79 -8.25
N VAL A 25 12.18 -7.88 -7.86
CA VAL A 25 12.77 -6.95 -6.90
C VAL A 25 12.69 -5.54 -7.45
N GLY A 26 12.97 -5.36 -8.74
CA GLY A 26 12.92 -4.04 -9.34
C GLY A 26 11.54 -3.42 -9.27
N ASP A 27 10.52 -4.21 -9.61
CA ASP A 27 9.15 -3.72 -9.55
C ASP A 27 8.74 -3.47 -8.11
N PHE A 28 9.14 -4.34 -7.19
CA PHE A 28 8.82 -4.17 -5.79
C PHE A 28 9.38 -2.84 -5.30
N ASN A 29 10.65 -2.56 -5.62
CA ASN A 29 11.28 -1.32 -5.19
C ASN A 29 10.63 -0.10 -5.81
N THR A 30 10.20 -0.19 -7.07
CA THR A 30 9.53 0.92 -7.72
C THR A 30 8.21 1.22 -7.03
N LYS A 31 7.44 0.19 -6.71
CA LYS A 31 6.18 0.40 -6.04
C LYS A 31 6.38 0.90 -4.62
N LEU A 32 7.44 0.44 -3.99
CA LEU A 32 7.78 0.87 -2.65
C LEU A 32 8.08 2.37 -2.65
N LYS A 33 8.86 2.84 -3.61
CA LYS A 33 9.18 4.24 -3.68
C LYS A 33 7.93 5.07 -3.91
N ASN A 34 7.04 4.58 -4.77
CA ASN A 34 5.80 5.29 -5.04
C ASN A 34 4.97 5.40 -3.76
N ALA A 35 4.91 4.33 -2.99
CA ALA A 35 4.16 4.34 -1.75
C ALA A 35 4.76 5.33 -0.77
N GLN A 36 6.07 5.34 -0.65
CA GLN A 36 6.73 6.25 0.26
C GLN A 36 6.47 7.69 -0.13
N LYS A 37 6.41 7.97 -1.43
CA LYS A 37 6.14 9.29 -1.89
C LYS A 37 4.71 9.69 -1.55
N PHE A 38 3.75 8.81 -1.77
CA PHE A 38 2.36 9.10 -1.44
C PHE A 38 2.21 9.35 0.06
N LEU A 39 2.90 8.56 0.87
CA LEU A 39 2.82 8.73 2.30
C LEU A 39 3.47 10.04 2.74
N ALA A 40 4.56 10.41 2.10
CA ALA A 40 5.21 11.67 2.41
C ALA A 40 4.31 12.85 2.08
N ASP A 41 3.42 12.68 1.10
CA ASP A 41 2.46 13.71 0.73
C ASP A 41 1.26 13.73 1.66
N GLY A 42 1.19 12.82 2.60
CA GLY A 42 0.08 12.77 3.53
C GLY A 42 -1.08 11.90 3.12
N ASN A 43 -0.91 11.09 2.10
CA ASN A 43 -1.97 10.21 1.64
C ASN A 43 -1.84 8.85 2.27
N ARG A 44 -2.96 8.14 2.34
CA ARG A 44 -2.92 6.76 2.81
C ARG A 44 -2.64 5.87 1.60
N VAL A 45 -2.06 4.74 1.83
CA VAL A 45 -1.74 3.81 0.76
C VAL A 45 -2.35 2.45 1.05
N LYS A 46 -3.06 1.91 0.07
CA LYS A 46 -3.58 0.57 0.18
C LYS A 46 -2.70 -0.29 -0.72
N VAL A 47 -2.01 -1.24 -0.14
CA VAL A 47 -1.15 -2.13 -0.91
C VAL A 47 -1.83 -3.46 -1.01
N SER A 48 -2.02 -3.96 -2.21
CA SER A 48 -2.68 -5.23 -2.39
C SER A 48 -1.88 -6.18 -3.25
N VAL A 49 -2.01 -7.46 -2.98
CA VAL A 49 -1.38 -8.51 -3.75
C VAL A 49 -2.49 -9.38 -4.28
N ARG A 50 -2.58 -9.50 -5.59
CA ARG A 50 -3.63 -10.29 -6.20
C ARG A 50 -3.11 -11.65 -6.58
N PHE A 51 -3.83 -12.69 -6.19
CA PHE A 51 -3.43 -14.05 -6.48
C PHE A 51 -4.24 -14.60 -7.61
N ARG A 52 -3.61 -15.38 -8.47
CA ARG A 52 -4.33 -16.08 -9.51
C ARG A 52 -4.69 -17.45 -8.94
N GLY A 53 -5.48 -18.20 -9.63
CA GLY A 53 -5.95 -19.47 -9.15
C GLY A 53 -4.89 -20.35 -8.56
N ARG A 54 -3.77 -20.54 -9.25
CA ARG A 54 -2.73 -21.39 -8.75
C ARG A 54 -2.02 -20.79 -7.59
N GLU A 55 -2.02 -19.49 -7.48
CA GLU A 55 -1.29 -18.81 -6.42
C GLU A 55 -2.05 -18.76 -5.12
N MET A 56 -3.32 -19.11 -5.15
CA MET A 56 -4.09 -19.13 -3.92
C MET A 56 -3.56 -20.12 -2.91
N ALA A 57 -2.79 -21.09 -3.34
CA ALA A 57 -2.19 -22.03 -2.43
C ALA A 57 -0.97 -21.44 -1.74
N HIS A 58 -0.51 -20.28 -2.20
CA HIS A 58 0.69 -19.67 -1.66
C HIS A 58 0.42 -18.25 -1.18
N THR A 59 -0.65 -18.08 -0.43
CA THR A 59 -1.01 -16.76 0.05
C THR A 59 0.02 -16.22 1.06
N ASP A 60 0.79 -17.11 1.65
CA ASP A 60 1.84 -16.67 2.58
C ASP A 60 2.90 -15.86 1.86
N ILE A 61 3.13 -16.10 0.56
CA ILE A 61 4.08 -15.31 -0.18
C ILE A 61 3.58 -13.88 -0.27
N GLY A 62 2.29 -13.70 -0.52
CA GLY A 62 1.70 -12.38 -0.59
C GLY A 62 1.77 -11.69 0.76
N LYS A 63 1.54 -12.43 1.83
CA LYS A 63 1.59 -11.87 3.16
C LYS A 63 3.00 -11.36 3.44
N ASP A 64 4.02 -12.16 3.08
CA ASP A 64 5.39 -11.75 3.27
C ASP A 64 5.71 -10.49 2.49
N LEU A 65 5.23 -10.38 1.26
CA LEU A 65 5.48 -9.19 0.45
C LEU A 65 4.86 -7.97 1.12
N LEU A 66 3.65 -8.10 1.63
CA LEU A 66 2.98 -6.98 2.27
C LEU A 66 3.66 -6.59 3.56
N VAL A 67 4.11 -7.57 4.33
CA VAL A 67 4.82 -7.29 5.57
C VAL A 67 6.13 -6.58 5.28
N ARG A 68 6.88 -7.04 4.27
CA ARG A 68 8.12 -6.39 3.92
C ARG A 68 7.86 -4.99 3.44
N PHE A 69 6.80 -4.81 2.65
CA PHE A 69 6.45 -3.49 2.14
C PHE A 69 6.17 -2.56 3.31
N ALA A 70 5.40 -3.02 4.27
CA ALA A 70 5.08 -2.21 5.44
C ALA A 70 6.32 -1.89 6.24
N GLU A 71 7.21 -2.85 6.40
CA GLU A 71 8.42 -2.62 7.15
C GLU A 71 9.30 -1.58 6.48
N GLN A 72 9.38 -1.61 5.16
CA GLN A 72 10.18 -0.64 4.44
C GLN A 72 9.57 0.75 4.51
N CYS A 73 8.29 0.85 4.76
CA CYS A 73 7.63 2.14 4.89
C CYS A 73 7.50 2.57 6.35
N ALA A 74 8.03 1.78 7.27
CA ALA A 74 7.80 2.03 8.70
C ALA A 74 8.29 3.39 9.17
N GLU A 75 9.28 3.95 8.50
CA GLU A 75 9.78 5.24 8.90
C GLU A 75 8.81 6.37 8.56
N VAL A 76 8.00 6.18 7.54
CA VAL A 76 7.10 7.23 7.10
C VAL A 76 5.63 6.84 7.26
N ALA A 77 5.37 5.63 7.68
CA ALA A 77 3.98 5.16 7.76
C ALA A 77 3.76 4.18 8.88
N THR A 78 2.51 4.04 9.25
CA THR A 78 2.11 3.06 10.24
C THR A 78 1.19 2.06 9.57
N LEU A 79 1.35 0.79 9.88
CA LEU A 79 0.47 -0.24 9.35
C LEU A 79 -0.86 -0.17 10.09
N ASP A 80 -1.92 0.13 9.38
CA ASP A 80 -3.23 0.26 10.00
C ASP A 80 -3.88 -1.07 10.27
N LYS A 81 -3.75 -2.00 9.35
CA LYS A 81 -4.37 -3.29 9.50
C LYS A 81 -3.45 -4.37 9.05
N GLU A 82 -3.55 -5.49 9.66
CA GLU A 82 -2.74 -6.62 9.26
C GLU A 82 -3.19 -7.14 7.92
N PRO A 83 -2.34 -7.86 7.21
CA PRO A 83 -2.72 -8.41 5.92
C PRO A 83 -3.95 -9.28 6.05
N LYS A 84 -4.91 -9.04 5.19
CA LYS A 84 -6.15 -9.78 5.23
C LYS A 84 -6.50 -10.26 3.84
N LEU A 85 -6.79 -11.52 3.72
CA LEU A 85 -7.15 -12.10 2.44
C LEU A 85 -8.63 -11.90 2.20
N GLU A 86 -8.95 -11.31 1.06
CA GLU A 86 -10.32 -11.11 0.68
C GLU A 86 -10.47 -11.61 -0.74
N GLY A 87 -11.22 -12.64 -0.94
CA GLY A 87 -11.38 -13.23 -2.24
C GLY A 87 -10.02 -13.69 -2.74
N ARG A 88 -9.56 -13.12 -3.82
CA ARG A 88 -8.29 -13.52 -4.40
C ARG A 88 -7.21 -12.48 -4.20
N SER A 89 -7.38 -11.63 -3.23
CA SER A 89 -6.36 -10.63 -2.98
C SER A 89 -6.14 -10.44 -1.49
N MET A 90 -4.95 -9.97 -1.15
CA MET A 90 -4.62 -9.68 0.23
C MET A 90 -4.14 -8.25 0.25
N SER A 91 -4.56 -7.48 1.21
CA SER A 91 -4.19 -6.07 1.24
C SER A 91 -3.92 -5.57 2.64
N ILE A 92 -3.19 -4.47 2.70
CA ILE A 92 -2.95 -3.77 3.94
C ILE A 92 -3.16 -2.29 3.67
N PHE A 93 -3.36 -1.54 4.73
CA PHE A 93 -3.47 -0.10 4.63
C PHE A 93 -2.34 0.53 5.44
N LEU A 94 -1.73 1.54 4.86
CA LEU A 94 -0.68 2.28 5.52
C LEU A 94 -1.13 3.72 5.66
N SER A 95 -0.91 4.29 6.83
CA SER A 95 -1.24 5.69 7.10
C SER A 95 0.04 6.47 7.28
N PRO A 96 0.09 7.71 6.81
CA PRO A 96 1.32 8.50 6.95
C PRO A 96 1.57 8.83 8.41
N LYS A 97 2.80 8.63 8.84
CA LYS A 97 3.16 8.92 10.20
C LYS A 97 3.23 10.35 10.46
N THR A 98 3.67 11.09 9.49
CA THR A 98 3.93 12.44 9.74
C THR A 98 2.76 13.22 9.93
N GLY A 99 1.77 12.86 9.53
CA GLY A 99 0.68 13.58 9.82
C GLY A 99 0.81 14.82 10.46
N LYS A 100 1.51 15.18 10.84
CA LYS A 100 1.58 16.24 11.56
C LYS A 100 1.55 17.01 11.03
#